data_04b14b45feb560912e95b2ad1f31634c
#
_entry.id   04b14b45feb560912e95b2ad1f31634c
#
_cell.length_a   1.000
_cell.length_b   1.000
_cell.length_c   1.000
_cell.angle_alpha   90.00
_cell.angle_beta   90.00
_cell.angle_gamma   90.00
#
_symmetry.space_group_name_H-M   'P 1'
#
loop_
_entity.id
_entity.type
_entity.pdbx_description
1 polymer ?
#
loop_
_entity_poly.entity_id
_entity_poly.type
_entity_poly.pdbx_seq_one_letter_code
_entity_poly.pdbx_strand_id
1 'polypeptide(L)'
;LPEWIRENKEKFMDKKVVTYCTGGIRCEKFSGWLLREGVENVAQLHGGIATYGKDPEVKGEMWDGKMYVFDDRISVEINQVDKQIIGKDWFDGTPCERYINCGNPSCNRQIITSEENEAKHLGGCCYDCAASETNRYIKRNGISEEERAARLAAIVSEEVSA
;
A
#
# COMPACT_ATOMS: atom_id res chain seq x y z
N LEU A 1 -15.97 -6.44 3.03
CA LEU A 1 -15.44 -7.78 3.36
C LEU A 1 -16.53 -8.71 3.94
N PRO A 2 -17.38 -8.34 4.94
CA PRO A 2 -18.43 -9.23 5.46
C PRO A 2 -19.40 -9.75 4.38
N GLU A 3 -19.90 -8.91 3.50
CA GLU A 3 -20.77 -9.33 2.38
C GLU A 3 -20.07 -10.33 1.48
N TRP A 4 -18.86 -10.03 1.05
CA TRP A 4 -18.08 -10.92 0.21
C TRP A 4 -17.85 -12.29 0.86
N ILE A 5 -17.59 -12.33 2.18
CA ILE A 5 -17.44 -13.61 2.91
C ILE A 5 -18.76 -14.40 2.89
N ARG A 6 -19.91 -13.76 3.13
CA ARG A 6 -21.22 -14.43 3.09
C ARG A 6 -21.53 -15.01 1.72
N GLU A 7 -21.25 -14.25 0.66
CA GLU A 7 -21.44 -14.68 -0.74
C GLU A 7 -20.49 -15.82 -1.16
N ASN A 8 -19.32 -15.93 -0.51
CA ASN A 8 -18.29 -16.90 -0.84
C ASN A 8 -18.06 -17.94 0.27
N LYS A 9 -19.00 -18.09 1.19
CA LYS A 9 -18.88 -18.92 2.40
C LYS A 9 -18.46 -20.37 2.10
N GLU A 10 -19.01 -20.95 1.07
CA GLU A 10 -18.71 -22.33 0.64
C GLU A 10 -17.21 -22.58 0.38
N LYS A 11 -16.48 -21.52 -0.01
CA LYS A 11 -15.02 -21.61 -0.25
C LYS A 11 -14.20 -21.84 1.02
N PHE A 12 -14.80 -21.63 2.19
CA PHE A 12 -14.11 -21.63 3.49
C PHE A 12 -14.56 -22.76 4.41
N MET A 13 -15.73 -23.40 4.16
CA MET A 13 -16.34 -24.34 5.09
C MET A 13 -15.46 -25.55 5.42
N ASP A 14 -14.77 -26.09 4.41
CA ASP A 14 -13.93 -27.29 4.57
C ASP A 14 -12.44 -26.98 4.73
N LYS A 15 -12.11 -25.70 4.98
CA LYS A 15 -10.72 -25.25 5.06
C LYS A 15 -10.38 -24.69 6.42
N LYS A 16 -9.11 -24.82 6.81
CA LYS A 16 -8.55 -24.06 7.90
C LYS A 16 -8.36 -22.61 7.44
N VAL A 17 -9.14 -21.69 7.99
CA VAL A 17 -9.04 -20.24 7.72
C VAL A 17 -8.10 -19.62 8.74
N VAL A 18 -6.98 -19.06 8.29
CA VAL A 18 -6.06 -18.34 9.15
C VAL A 18 -6.20 -16.85 8.87
N THR A 19 -6.55 -16.08 9.89
CA THR A 19 -6.62 -14.61 9.80
C THR A 19 -5.34 -13.98 10.31
N TYR A 20 -4.94 -12.89 9.69
CA TYR A 20 -3.82 -12.08 10.14
C TYR A 20 -4.05 -10.58 9.87
N CYS A 21 -3.36 -9.76 10.62
CA CYS A 21 -3.17 -8.32 10.35
C CYS A 21 -1.78 -7.93 10.83
N THR A 22 -1.47 -6.66 10.96
CA THR A 22 -0.16 -6.20 11.41
C THR A 22 0.26 -6.84 12.73
N GLY A 23 -0.59 -6.71 13.79
CA GLY A 23 -0.29 -7.19 15.14
C GLY A 23 -1.30 -8.21 15.71
N GLY A 24 -2.28 -8.69 14.91
CA GLY A 24 -3.27 -9.67 15.37
C GLY A 24 -4.56 -9.07 15.97
N ILE A 25 -4.58 -7.85 16.44
CA ILE A 25 -5.70 -7.26 17.21
C ILE A 25 -7.03 -7.23 16.43
N ARG A 26 -6.99 -6.83 15.15
CA ARG A 26 -8.19 -6.82 14.30
C ARG A 26 -8.73 -8.22 14.03
N CYS A 27 -7.85 -9.21 14.07
CA CYS A 27 -8.16 -10.60 13.81
C CYS A 27 -9.05 -11.22 14.90
N GLU A 28 -8.88 -10.83 16.17
CA GLU A 28 -9.72 -11.34 17.27
C GLU A 28 -11.21 -11.10 17.00
N LYS A 29 -11.55 -9.86 16.65
CA LYS A 29 -12.93 -9.51 16.31
C LYS A 29 -13.41 -10.22 15.04
N PHE A 30 -12.56 -10.30 14.03
CA PHE A 30 -12.92 -10.87 12.72
C PHE A 30 -13.06 -12.40 12.80
N SER A 31 -12.17 -13.09 13.51
CA SER A 31 -12.26 -14.54 13.73
C SER A 31 -13.51 -14.91 14.53
N GLY A 32 -13.83 -14.15 15.57
CA GLY A 32 -15.08 -14.36 16.32
C GLY A 32 -16.34 -14.11 15.48
N TRP A 33 -16.27 -13.19 14.51
CA TRP A 33 -17.35 -12.99 13.56
C TRP A 33 -17.46 -14.16 12.57
N LEU A 34 -16.35 -14.67 12.02
CA LEU A 34 -16.33 -15.85 11.12
C LEU A 34 -16.94 -17.08 11.79
N LEU A 35 -16.61 -17.35 13.06
CA LEU A 35 -17.19 -18.44 13.84
C LEU A 35 -18.73 -18.29 13.95
N ARG A 36 -19.22 -17.09 14.18
CA ARG A 36 -20.68 -16.81 14.21
C ARG A 36 -21.36 -16.97 12.85
N GLU A 37 -20.66 -16.71 11.76
CA GLU A 37 -21.14 -16.98 10.40
C GLU A 37 -21.06 -18.48 10.04
N GLY A 38 -20.54 -19.33 10.93
CA GLY A 38 -20.49 -20.79 10.80
C GLY A 38 -19.25 -21.33 10.09
N VAL A 39 -18.17 -20.55 10.02
CA VAL A 39 -16.84 -21.05 9.60
C VAL A 39 -16.18 -21.66 10.83
N GLU A 40 -16.15 -22.99 10.93
CA GLU A 40 -15.78 -23.69 12.18
C GLU A 40 -14.27 -23.72 12.45
N ASN A 41 -13.46 -23.88 11.41
CA ASN A 41 -12.01 -24.06 11.55
C ASN A 41 -11.27 -22.74 11.30
N VAL A 42 -11.33 -21.82 12.28
CA VAL A 42 -10.70 -20.50 12.23
C VAL A 42 -9.54 -20.43 13.21
N ALA A 43 -8.41 -19.93 12.75
CA ALA A 43 -7.22 -19.65 13.56
C ALA A 43 -6.74 -18.21 13.31
N GLN A 44 -5.83 -17.75 14.16
CA GLN A 44 -5.17 -16.46 14.02
C GLN A 44 -3.66 -16.66 14.00
N LEU A 45 -2.97 -15.87 13.20
CA LEU A 45 -1.52 -15.80 13.27
C LEU A 45 -1.13 -15.01 14.54
N HIS A 46 -0.49 -15.68 15.48
CA HIS A 46 -0.09 -15.08 16.75
C HIS A 46 0.82 -13.87 16.56
N GLY A 47 0.44 -12.75 17.16
CA GLY A 47 1.18 -11.48 17.00
C GLY A 47 1.18 -10.89 15.58
N GLY A 48 0.39 -11.48 14.66
CA GLY A 48 0.25 -11.02 13.30
C GLY A 48 1.53 -11.13 12.47
N ILE A 49 1.53 -10.49 11.31
CA ILE A 49 2.66 -10.50 10.38
C ILE A 49 3.92 -9.86 10.98
N ALA A 50 3.78 -8.91 11.88
CA ALA A 50 4.93 -8.29 12.55
C ALA A 50 5.74 -9.30 13.39
N THR A 51 5.06 -10.22 14.07
CA THR A 51 5.73 -11.30 14.82
C THR A 51 6.30 -12.36 13.88
N TYR A 52 5.56 -12.72 12.84
CA TYR A 52 6.00 -13.65 11.79
C TYR A 52 7.33 -13.22 11.14
N GLY A 53 7.46 -11.93 10.81
CA GLY A 53 8.71 -11.40 10.24
C GLY A 53 9.89 -11.34 11.21
N LYS A 54 9.63 -11.34 12.53
CA LYS A 54 10.65 -11.31 13.58
C LYS A 54 11.03 -12.70 14.14
N ASP A 55 10.28 -13.72 13.74
CA ASP A 55 10.55 -15.09 14.16
C ASP A 55 11.94 -15.53 13.69
N PRO A 56 12.81 -16.03 14.60
CA PRO A 56 14.21 -16.33 14.27
C PRO A 56 14.38 -17.53 13.33
N GLU A 57 13.40 -18.40 13.25
CA GLU A 57 13.41 -19.59 12.36
C GLU A 57 12.79 -19.28 11.02
N VAL A 58 11.56 -18.72 11.02
CA VAL A 58 10.76 -18.49 9.81
C VAL A 58 11.17 -17.22 9.08
N LYS A 59 11.56 -16.16 9.80
CA LYS A 59 12.08 -14.88 9.25
C LYS A 59 11.20 -14.26 8.16
N GLY A 60 9.89 -14.55 8.20
CA GLY A 60 8.94 -14.05 7.22
C GLY A 60 9.07 -14.63 5.80
N GLU A 61 9.73 -15.77 5.60
CA GLU A 61 10.16 -16.33 4.31
C GLU A 61 9.03 -16.46 3.27
N MET A 62 7.79 -16.74 3.71
CA MET A 62 6.65 -16.92 2.81
C MET A 62 5.90 -15.61 2.49
N TRP A 63 6.45 -14.45 2.86
CA TRP A 63 5.83 -13.16 2.61
C TRP A 63 6.50 -12.44 1.44
N ASP A 64 5.71 -12.05 0.46
CA ASP A 64 6.18 -11.25 -0.67
C ASP A 64 5.87 -9.76 -0.48
N GLY A 65 6.82 -8.90 -0.82
CA GLY A 65 6.70 -7.45 -0.74
C GLY A 65 6.76 -6.88 0.69
N LYS A 66 6.46 -5.60 0.81
CA LYS A 66 6.38 -4.90 2.09
C LYS A 66 4.97 -4.93 2.68
N MET A 67 4.88 -4.94 3.99
CA MET A 67 3.61 -4.77 4.67
C MET A 67 3.35 -3.30 4.97
N TYR A 68 2.17 -2.82 4.58
CA TYR A 68 1.70 -1.49 4.96
C TYR A 68 1.43 -1.41 6.46
N VAL A 69 1.92 -0.34 7.09
CA VAL A 69 1.69 -0.01 8.50
C VAL A 69 1.10 1.40 8.62
N PHE A 70 0.38 1.65 9.74
CA PHE A 70 -0.37 2.89 9.94
C PHE A 70 0.39 3.88 10.84
N ASP A 71 1.71 4.00 10.62
CA ASP A 71 2.58 4.95 11.29
C ASP A 71 3.55 5.61 10.28
N ASP A 72 4.47 6.45 10.76
CA ASP A 72 5.39 7.24 9.92
C ASP A 72 6.30 6.40 9.01
N ARG A 73 6.44 5.12 9.27
CA ARG A 73 7.21 4.20 8.40
C ARG A 73 6.46 3.86 7.11
N ILE A 74 5.12 3.97 7.11
CA ILE A 74 4.20 3.65 6.01
C ILE A 74 4.24 2.18 5.61
N SER A 75 5.42 1.60 5.43
CA SER A 75 5.61 0.18 5.13
C SER A 75 6.87 -0.39 5.78
N VAL A 76 6.85 -1.69 6.06
CA VAL A 76 7.98 -2.42 6.66
C VAL A 76 8.25 -3.71 5.90
N GLU A 77 9.50 -4.10 5.87
CA GLU A 77 9.90 -5.41 5.35
C GLU A 77 9.55 -6.52 6.33
N ILE A 78 9.06 -7.63 5.82
CA ILE A 78 8.68 -8.81 6.59
C ILE A 78 9.61 -9.96 6.26
N ASN A 79 9.78 -10.27 4.96
CA ASN A 79 10.67 -11.34 4.53
C ASN A 79 12.13 -10.90 4.67
N GLN A 80 12.89 -11.61 5.51
CA GLN A 80 14.31 -11.35 5.74
C GLN A 80 15.22 -12.34 5.00
N VAL A 81 14.66 -13.32 4.30
CA VAL A 81 15.38 -14.38 3.58
C VAL A 81 15.48 -14.04 2.10
N ASP A 82 14.37 -13.89 1.43
CA ASP A 82 14.28 -13.63 -0.01
C ASP A 82 13.26 -12.51 -0.29
N LYS A 83 13.77 -11.30 -0.39
CA LYS A 83 12.94 -10.10 -0.56
C LYS A 83 12.47 -9.97 -1.99
N GLN A 84 11.16 -10.04 -2.19
CA GLN A 84 10.51 -9.85 -3.48
C GLN A 84 9.87 -8.47 -3.57
N ILE A 85 10.16 -7.73 -4.63
CA ILE A 85 9.48 -6.47 -4.95
C ILE A 85 8.25 -6.81 -5.80
N ILE A 86 7.07 -6.71 -5.22
CA ILE A 86 5.80 -6.99 -5.91
C ILE A 86 5.05 -5.72 -6.35
N GLY A 87 5.39 -4.58 -5.73
CA GLY A 87 4.82 -3.29 -6.07
C GLY A 87 5.35 -2.78 -7.42
N LYS A 88 4.56 -1.91 -8.05
CA LYS A 88 4.93 -1.25 -9.30
C LYS A 88 4.73 0.25 -9.16
N ASP A 89 5.63 1.01 -9.76
CA ASP A 89 5.50 2.45 -9.88
C ASP A 89 4.21 2.81 -10.62
N TRP A 90 3.51 3.81 -10.08
CA TRP A 90 2.21 4.26 -10.61
C TRP A 90 2.27 4.78 -12.04
N PHE A 91 3.40 5.37 -12.44
CA PHE A 91 3.53 6.05 -13.71
C PHE A 91 4.14 5.17 -14.81
N ASP A 92 5.20 4.43 -14.50
CA ASP A 92 5.96 3.67 -15.51
C ASP A 92 5.92 2.15 -15.31
N GLY A 93 5.32 1.67 -14.21
CA GLY A 93 5.17 0.25 -13.93
C GLY A 93 6.46 -0.46 -13.52
N THR A 94 7.56 0.26 -13.31
CA THR A 94 8.82 -0.32 -12.82
C THR A 94 8.68 -0.88 -11.39
N PRO A 95 9.47 -1.88 -10.99
CA PRO A 95 9.42 -2.40 -9.63
C PRO A 95 9.67 -1.30 -8.59
N CYS A 96 8.71 -1.08 -7.69
CA CYS A 96 8.80 -0.05 -6.66
C CYS A 96 7.96 -0.45 -5.44
N GLU A 97 8.39 -0.04 -4.24
CA GLU A 97 7.67 -0.31 -2.99
C GLU A 97 7.54 0.93 -2.10
N ARG A 98 7.84 2.10 -2.64
CA ARG A 98 7.77 3.34 -1.90
C ARG A 98 6.38 3.95 -1.99
N TYR A 99 5.68 3.98 -0.86
CA TYR A 99 4.34 4.56 -0.75
C TYR A 99 4.40 6.06 -0.51
N ILE A 100 3.56 6.79 -1.22
CA ILE A 100 3.27 8.20 -0.95
C ILE A 100 1.77 8.47 -0.95
N ASN A 101 1.35 9.53 -0.29
CA ASN A 101 0.02 10.10 -0.47
C ASN A 101 0.09 11.22 -1.51
N CYS A 102 -0.86 11.25 -2.43
CA CYS A 102 -0.97 12.31 -3.43
C CYS A 102 -0.85 13.70 -2.80
N GLY A 103 -0.03 14.55 -3.41
CA GLY A 103 0.22 15.92 -2.95
C GLY A 103 -1.03 16.79 -2.91
N ASN A 104 -2.05 16.50 -3.71
CA ASN A 104 -3.34 17.18 -3.64
C ASN A 104 -4.15 16.70 -2.42
N PRO A 105 -4.40 17.57 -1.39
CA PRO A 105 -5.12 17.19 -0.17
C PRO A 105 -6.53 16.68 -0.42
N SER A 106 -7.21 17.20 -1.44
CA SER A 106 -8.57 16.81 -1.79
C SER A 106 -8.64 15.41 -2.41
N CYS A 107 -7.55 14.94 -3.03
CA CYS A 107 -7.42 13.59 -3.57
C CYS A 107 -6.87 12.62 -2.52
N ASN A 108 -5.72 12.93 -1.96
CA ASN A 108 -4.99 12.16 -0.96
C ASN A 108 -4.86 10.65 -1.27
N ARG A 109 -4.94 10.27 -2.55
CA ARG A 109 -4.79 8.87 -2.99
C ARG A 109 -3.41 8.36 -2.60
N GLN A 110 -3.36 7.15 -2.08
CA GLN A 110 -2.10 6.46 -1.85
C GLN A 110 -1.65 5.78 -3.15
N ILE A 111 -0.41 6.03 -3.54
CA ILE A 111 0.23 5.41 -4.70
C ILE A 111 1.62 4.89 -4.33
N ILE A 112 2.15 3.99 -5.14
CA ILE A 112 3.54 3.54 -5.07
C ILE A 112 4.29 4.26 -6.19
N THR A 113 5.39 4.93 -5.86
CA THR A 113 6.20 5.62 -6.87
C THR A 113 7.63 5.89 -6.38
N SER A 114 8.57 5.95 -7.31
CA SER A 114 9.95 6.34 -7.09
C SER A 114 10.07 7.80 -6.67
N GLU A 115 11.19 8.20 -6.10
CA GLU A 115 11.47 9.61 -5.80
C GLU A 115 11.57 10.45 -7.07
N GLU A 116 12.11 9.87 -8.13
CA GLU A 116 12.22 10.49 -9.44
C GLU A 116 10.85 10.82 -10.03
N ASN A 117 9.94 9.82 -10.07
CA ASN A 117 8.58 10.00 -10.57
C ASN A 117 7.73 10.90 -9.65
N GLU A 118 7.91 10.82 -8.33
CA GLU A 118 7.27 11.79 -7.41
C GLU A 118 7.70 13.23 -7.75
N ALA A 119 8.99 13.45 -7.93
CA ALA A 119 9.51 14.77 -8.26
C ALA A 119 9.02 15.25 -9.63
N LYS A 120 9.06 14.39 -10.64
CA LYS A 120 8.60 14.67 -12.01
C LYS A 120 7.12 15.07 -12.04
N HIS A 121 6.27 14.34 -11.33
CA HIS A 121 4.82 14.56 -11.25
C HIS A 121 4.39 15.48 -10.09
N LEU A 122 5.32 16.24 -9.48
CA LEU A 122 5.06 17.18 -8.38
C LEU A 122 4.26 16.54 -7.24
N GLY A 123 4.49 15.24 -6.97
CA GLY A 123 3.77 14.49 -5.95
C GLY A 123 2.29 14.22 -6.24
N GLY A 124 1.78 14.61 -7.41
CA GLY A 124 0.40 14.36 -7.85
C GLY A 124 0.25 12.95 -8.43
N CYS A 125 -0.90 12.32 -8.29
CA CYS A 125 -1.20 11.02 -8.91
C CYS A 125 -1.70 11.13 -10.37
N CYS A 126 -1.93 12.33 -10.86
CA CYS A 126 -2.30 12.70 -12.23
C CYS A 126 -1.98 14.19 -12.44
N TYR A 127 -2.10 14.66 -13.67
CA TYR A 127 -1.87 16.07 -14.02
C TYR A 127 -2.67 17.05 -13.16
N ASP A 128 -3.98 16.85 -12.99
CA ASP A 128 -4.83 17.75 -12.21
C ASP A 128 -4.38 17.86 -10.74
N CYS A 129 -3.91 16.76 -10.18
CA CYS A 129 -3.39 16.74 -8.82
C CYS A 129 -2.01 17.40 -8.72
N ALA A 130 -1.15 17.25 -9.73
CA ALA A 130 0.13 17.93 -9.84
C ALA A 130 -0.09 19.45 -9.97
N ALA A 131 -1.07 19.88 -10.77
CA ALA A 131 -1.42 21.27 -11.02
C ALA A 131 -2.23 21.93 -9.89
N SER A 132 -2.64 21.21 -8.85
CA SER A 132 -3.43 21.76 -7.76
C SER A 132 -2.71 22.89 -7.02
N GLU A 133 -3.39 24.02 -6.80
CA GLU A 133 -2.86 25.17 -6.03
C GLU A 133 -2.56 24.81 -4.55
N THR A 134 -3.28 23.80 -4.02
CA THR A 134 -3.11 23.34 -2.64
C THR A 134 -2.09 22.22 -2.50
N ASN A 135 -1.36 21.88 -3.58
CA ASN A 135 -0.44 20.76 -3.61
C ASN A 135 0.63 20.87 -2.50
N ARG A 136 0.62 19.88 -1.60
CA ARG A 136 1.53 19.81 -0.43
C ARG A 136 2.98 19.55 -0.82
N TYR A 137 3.21 18.81 -1.92
CA TYR A 137 4.56 18.52 -2.41
C TYR A 137 5.29 19.82 -2.82
N ILE A 138 4.61 20.69 -3.59
CA ILE A 138 5.13 21.99 -4.03
C ILE A 138 5.50 22.85 -2.82
N LYS A 139 4.58 22.95 -1.85
CA LYS A 139 4.79 23.74 -0.63
C LYS A 139 5.94 23.20 0.23
N ARG A 140 5.99 21.89 0.44
CA ARG A 140 7.02 21.23 1.26
C ARG A 140 8.41 21.37 0.67
N ASN A 141 8.54 21.34 -0.66
CA ASN A 141 9.83 21.39 -1.34
C ASN A 141 10.21 22.80 -1.82
N GLY A 142 9.40 23.83 -1.55
CA GLY A 142 9.67 25.21 -1.93
C GLY A 142 9.80 25.43 -3.43
N ILE A 143 9.03 24.69 -4.23
CA ILE A 143 9.10 24.75 -5.70
C ILE A 143 8.53 26.09 -6.17
N SER A 144 9.31 26.83 -6.98
CA SER A 144 8.89 28.10 -7.55
C SER A 144 7.78 27.94 -8.60
N GLU A 145 7.03 29.00 -8.87
CA GLU A 145 6.00 28.98 -9.93
C GLU A 145 6.61 28.73 -11.31
N GLU A 146 7.81 29.23 -11.57
CA GLU A 146 8.53 28.98 -12.82
C GLU A 146 8.88 27.50 -12.98
N GLU A 147 9.45 26.89 -11.94
CA GLU A 147 9.79 25.46 -11.93
C GLU A 147 8.55 24.59 -12.01
N ARG A 148 7.48 24.95 -11.29
CA ARG A 148 6.18 24.30 -11.36
C ARG A 148 5.63 24.29 -12.79
N ALA A 149 5.61 25.46 -13.45
CA ALA A 149 5.13 25.59 -14.82
C ALA A 149 5.95 24.74 -15.80
N ALA A 150 7.28 24.74 -15.66
CA ALA A 150 8.16 23.93 -16.48
C ALA A 150 7.89 22.41 -16.35
N ARG A 151 7.73 21.92 -15.11
CA ARG A 151 7.44 20.49 -14.86
C ARG A 151 6.04 20.09 -15.35
N LEU A 152 5.03 20.94 -15.18
CA LEU A 152 3.69 20.70 -15.71
C LEU A 152 3.67 20.63 -17.24
N ALA A 153 4.41 21.50 -17.92
CA ALA A 153 4.56 21.45 -19.37
C ALA A 153 5.25 20.15 -19.83
N ALA A 154 6.25 19.67 -19.09
CA ALA A 154 6.93 18.41 -19.40
C ALA A 154 5.98 17.20 -19.29
N ILE A 155 5.14 17.13 -18.25
CA ILE A 155 4.14 16.07 -18.11
C ILE A 155 3.22 16.00 -19.31
N VAL A 156 2.67 17.14 -19.76
CA VAL A 156 1.78 17.19 -20.92
C VAL A 156 2.47 16.73 -22.20
N SER A 157 3.74 17.10 -22.39
CA SER A 157 4.48 16.71 -23.60
C SER A 157 4.73 15.22 -23.70
N GLU A 158 4.88 14.52 -22.57
CA GLU A 158 5.07 13.07 -22.53
C GLU A 158 3.75 12.31 -22.79
N GLU A 159 2.64 12.76 -22.20
CA GLU A 159 1.32 12.16 -22.43
C GLU A 159 0.89 12.22 -23.91
N VAL A 160 1.33 13.22 -24.65
CA VAL A 160 1.05 13.36 -26.10
C VAL A 160 1.95 12.45 -26.96
N SER A 161 3.08 12.00 -26.39
CA SER A 161 4.09 11.21 -27.12
C SER A 161 3.99 9.69 -26.90
N ALA A 162 3.13 9.25 -25.96
CA ALA A 162 2.90 7.85 -25.56
C ALA A 162 1.63 7.28 -26.21
#